data_a2f5da971c3894449af2e7aa5d1e4fe2
#
_entry.id   a2f5da971c3894449af2e7aa5d1e4fe2
#
_cell.length_a   1.000
_cell.length_b   1.000
_cell.length_c   1.000
_cell.angle_alpha   90.00
_cell.angle_beta   90.00
_cell.angle_gamma   90.00
#
_symmetry.space_group_name_H-M   'P 1'
#
loop_
_entity.id
_entity.type
_entity.pdbx_description
1 polymer ?
#
loop_
_entity_poly.entity_id
_entity_poly.type
_entity_poly.pdbx_seq_one_letter_code
_entity_poly.pdbx_strand_id
1 'polypeptide(L)'
;MHELRIGVSYDFRNPVNSGVSDAHLYAEILEQVKWLDQIGADMVWFTEHHFVEDGYLPSWVPVAGAMAAVTSHVRFGTDICLMPFNHPIRLAEDLAVLDNISGGRVDIGLGMGYAPHEFRGFGFPPSRRVSLMNEGIEVLQQCFTGERFSYHGKRYQFEDVIIKPGYVQKGGPPIWLAAMSEPGALRAAHYDTNFLPQGLRKKSFDPWVEALQSTDRNTSDKRVGIIRSILVTDDRSADWPVIRAAEKYRMQLYNRFFEESGEGFGETGEPVPQTWVVGDVEHCVAELKSFIREFGITDIVTMAVPPGLRADQMGDSLQLLFSEVVPRLKAELK
;
A
#
# COMPACT_ATOMS: atom_id res chain seq x y z
N MET A 1 7.93 3.23 -20.79
CA MET A 1 7.70 3.66 -19.38
C MET A 1 6.26 3.32 -19.00
N HIS A 2 6.02 2.84 -17.80
CA HIS A 2 4.63 2.65 -17.32
C HIS A 2 3.92 3.99 -17.21
N GLU A 3 2.62 4.01 -17.48
CA GLU A 3 1.80 5.18 -17.20
C GLU A 3 1.78 5.44 -15.68
N LEU A 4 1.95 6.72 -15.29
CA LEU A 4 1.88 7.13 -13.88
C LEU A 4 0.47 6.90 -13.34
N ARG A 5 0.36 6.25 -12.17
CA ARG A 5 -0.87 6.11 -11.42
C ARG A 5 -0.77 6.87 -10.10
N ILE A 6 -1.79 7.66 -9.80
CA ILE A 6 -1.90 8.38 -8.52
C ILE A 6 -3.24 8.04 -7.88
N GLY A 7 -3.20 7.67 -6.62
CA GLY A 7 -4.36 7.28 -5.87
C GLY A 7 -4.27 7.63 -4.40
N VAL A 8 -5.04 6.93 -3.60
CA VAL A 8 -5.12 7.18 -2.15
C VAL A 8 -4.82 5.94 -1.33
N SER A 9 -4.45 6.15 -0.06
CA SER A 9 -4.30 5.08 0.92
C SER A 9 -5.21 5.30 2.12
N TYR A 10 -5.66 4.19 2.71
CA TYR A 10 -6.48 4.16 3.92
C TYR A 10 -5.91 3.20 4.96
N ASP A 11 -5.84 3.68 6.19
CA ASP A 11 -5.51 2.87 7.38
C ASP A 11 -6.72 2.67 8.33
N PHE A 12 -7.82 3.37 8.10
CA PHE A 12 -9.07 3.32 8.88
C PHE A 12 -8.92 3.62 10.37
N ARG A 13 -7.84 4.26 10.76
CA ARG A 13 -7.57 4.56 12.17
C ARG A 13 -8.54 5.59 12.71
N ASN A 14 -9.17 5.25 13.82
CA ASN A 14 -10.15 6.08 14.50
C ASN A 14 -9.73 6.32 15.96
N PRO A 15 -8.93 7.35 16.26
CA PRO A 15 -8.54 7.65 17.62
C PRO A 15 -9.73 7.78 18.56
N VAL A 16 -9.60 7.29 19.79
CA VAL A 16 -10.68 7.28 20.81
C VAL A 16 -11.37 8.64 20.99
N ASN A 17 -10.62 9.73 20.80
CA ASN A 17 -11.13 11.10 20.96
C ASN A 17 -11.62 11.73 19.65
N SER A 18 -11.78 10.98 18.56
CA SER A 18 -12.27 11.51 17.28
C SER A 18 -13.71 12.00 17.34
N GLY A 19 -14.50 11.50 18.28
CA GLY A 19 -15.95 11.77 18.38
C GLY A 19 -16.79 11.07 17.32
N VAL A 20 -16.19 10.19 16.51
CA VAL A 20 -16.84 9.45 15.42
C VAL A 20 -16.85 7.95 15.75
N SER A 21 -17.94 7.25 15.48
CA SER A 21 -17.94 5.78 15.59
C SER A 21 -17.23 5.14 14.41
N ASP A 22 -16.65 3.93 14.61
CA ASP A 22 -16.01 3.18 13.52
C ASP A 22 -16.97 2.94 12.36
N ALA A 23 -18.20 2.56 12.64
CA ALA A 23 -19.22 2.35 11.61
C ALA A 23 -19.46 3.61 10.75
N HIS A 24 -19.42 4.80 11.36
CA HIS A 24 -19.57 6.06 10.65
C HIS A 24 -18.34 6.38 9.79
N LEU A 25 -17.13 6.21 10.32
CA LEU A 25 -15.89 6.38 9.58
C LEU A 25 -15.83 5.45 8.35
N TYR A 26 -16.19 4.18 8.50
CA TYR A 26 -16.23 3.24 7.38
C TYR A 26 -17.23 3.67 6.31
N ALA A 27 -18.42 4.16 6.70
CA ALA A 27 -19.42 4.65 5.76
C ALA A 27 -18.94 5.91 5.02
N GLU A 28 -18.34 6.88 5.72
CA GLU A 28 -17.77 8.09 5.10
C GLU A 28 -16.67 7.75 4.09
N ILE A 29 -15.77 6.83 4.42
CA ILE A 29 -14.71 6.40 3.52
C ILE A 29 -15.27 5.70 2.27
N LEU A 30 -16.29 4.86 2.40
CA LEU A 30 -16.93 4.22 1.25
C LEU A 30 -17.52 5.27 0.28
N GLU A 31 -18.20 6.30 0.79
CA GLU A 31 -18.72 7.39 -0.04
C GLU A 31 -17.58 8.23 -0.65
N GLN A 32 -16.50 8.50 0.10
CA GLN A 32 -15.33 9.19 -0.44
C GLN A 32 -14.69 8.41 -1.59
N VAL A 33 -14.57 7.09 -1.51
CA VAL A 33 -13.99 6.27 -2.59
C VAL A 33 -14.84 6.28 -3.84
N LYS A 34 -16.18 6.27 -3.70
CA LYS A 34 -17.08 6.44 -4.86
C LYS A 34 -16.87 7.78 -5.56
N TRP A 35 -16.68 8.85 -4.81
CA TRP A 35 -16.38 10.16 -5.34
C TRP A 35 -14.99 10.19 -5.99
N LEU A 36 -13.97 9.61 -5.36
CA LEU A 36 -12.62 9.52 -5.90
C LEU A 36 -12.56 8.75 -7.23
N ASP A 37 -13.34 7.67 -7.36
CA ASP A 37 -13.49 6.94 -8.63
C ASP A 37 -14.02 7.83 -9.76
N GLN A 38 -14.94 8.77 -9.43
CA GLN A 38 -15.53 9.70 -10.40
C GLN A 38 -14.60 10.84 -10.80
N ILE A 39 -13.75 11.32 -9.88
CA ILE A 39 -12.82 12.43 -10.16
C ILE A 39 -11.47 11.98 -10.68
N GLY A 40 -11.27 10.67 -10.92
CA GLY A 40 -10.12 10.16 -11.65
C GLY A 40 -8.95 9.67 -10.79
N ALA A 41 -9.18 9.24 -9.55
CA ALA A 41 -8.18 8.49 -8.81
C ALA A 41 -7.91 7.15 -9.51
N ASP A 42 -6.62 6.78 -9.64
CA ASP A 42 -6.24 5.56 -10.33
C ASP A 42 -6.33 4.32 -9.42
N MET A 43 -6.16 4.49 -8.10
CA MET A 43 -6.08 3.37 -7.17
C MET A 43 -6.39 3.73 -5.72
N VAL A 44 -6.74 2.71 -4.96
CA VAL A 44 -6.91 2.72 -3.50
C VAL A 44 -6.01 1.65 -2.91
N TRP A 45 -5.11 2.01 -1.99
CA TRP A 45 -4.29 1.06 -1.26
C TRP A 45 -4.67 1.03 0.21
N PHE A 46 -4.59 -0.18 0.78
CA PHE A 46 -4.86 -0.43 2.19
C PHE A 46 -3.54 -0.72 2.92
N THR A 47 -3.47 -0.26 4.15
CA THR A 47 -2.40 -0.63 5.07
C THR A 47 -2.97 -1.57 6.14
N GLU A 48 -2.18 -2.52 6.64
CA GLU A 48 -2.64 -3.55 7.58
C GLU A 48 -1.80 -3.53 8.85
N HIS A 49 -2.48 -3.40 10.00
CA HIS A 49 -1.90 -3.63 11.33
C HIS A 49 -2.94 -4.26 12.25
N HIS A 50 -2.47 -5.02 13.25
CA HIS A 50 -3.34 -5.77 14.14
C HIS A 50 -3.16 -5.36 15.60
N PHE A 51 -4.21 -5.59 16.41
CA PHE A 51 -4.21 -5.38 17.84
C PHE A 51 -3.88 -3.93 18.26
N VAL A 52 -4.37 -2.98 17.48
CA VAL A 52 -4.19 -1.54 17.71
C VAL A 52 -5.51 -0.95 18.21
N GLU A 53 -5.44 -0.19 19.31
CA GLU A 53 -6.63 0.33 20.01
C GLU A 53 -7.48 1.30 19.18
N ASP A 54 -6.88 1.99 18.22
CA ASP A 54 -7.57 2.93 17.33
C ASP A 54 -8.19 2.28 16.08
N GLY A 55 -8.30 0.95 16.07
CA GLY A 55 -8.97 0.24 14.99
C GLY A 55 -8.21 0.25 13.67
N TYR A 56 -6.87 0.41 13.69
CA TYR A 56 -6.06 0.29 12.46
C TYR A 56 -6.52 -0.94 11.65
N LEU A 57 -6.73 -0.79 10.34
CA LEU A 57 -7.37 -1.79 9.49
C LEU A 57 -6.73 -3.19 9.63
N PRO A 58 -7.44 -4.15 10.24
CA PRO A 58 -6.88 -5.49 10.43
C PRO A 58 -7.24 -6.45 9.30
N SER A 59 -8.22 -6.09 8.45
CA SER A 59 -8.74 -6.96 7.40
C SER A 59 -9.21 -6.12 6.21
N TRP A 60 -8.36 -6.01 5.21
CA TRP A 60 -8.60 -5.17 4.03
C TRP A 60 -9.54 -5.81 2.99
N VAL A 61 -9.60 -7.15 2.89
CA VAL A 61 -10.38 -7.85 1.85
C VAL A 61 -11.88 -7.51 1.89
N PRO A 62 -12.57 -7.53 3.05
CA PRO A 62 -13.99 -7.15 3.12
C PRO A 62 -14.22 -5.71 2.67
N VAL A 63 -13.33 -4.80 3.04
CA VAL A 63 -13.41 -3.37 2.67
C VAL A 63 -13.20 -3.20 1.17
N ALA A 64 -12.16 -3.85 0.61
CA ALA A 64 -11.90 -3.84 -0.82
C ALA A 64 -13.08 -4.40 -1.63
N GLY A 65 -13.74 -5.46 -1.14
CA GLY A 65 -14.94 -6.02 -1.75
C GLY A 65 -16.12 -5.04 -1.77
N ALA A 66 -16.35 -4.33 -0.66
CA ALA A 66 -17.39 -3.31 -0.59
C ALA A 66 -17.10 -2.13 -1.53
N MET A 67 -15.85 -1.66 -1.58
CA MET A 67 -15.42 -0.58 -2.49
C MET A 67 -15.49 -1.00 -3.96
N ALA A 68 -15.07 -2.23 -4.28
CA ALA A 68 -15.11 -2.76 -5.64
C ALA A 68 -16.53 -2.84 -6.21
N ALA A 69 -17.53 -3.11 -5.35
CA ALA A 69 -18.95 -3.17 -5.75
C ALA A 69 -19.57 -1.81 -6.07
N VAL A 70 -18.95 -0.70 -5.61
CA VAL A 70 -19.51 0.66 -5.78
C VAL A 70 -18.63 1.57 -6.67
N THR A 71 -17.57 1.02 -7.28
CA THR A 71 -16.61 1.72 -8.15
C THR A 71 -16.43 0.99 -9.47
N SER A 72 -15.90 1.69 -10.48
CA SER A 72 -15.73 1.14 -11.83
C SER A 72 -14.30 1.24 -12.38
N HIS A 73 -13.45 2.12 -11.85
CA HIS A 73 -12.15 2.45 -12.42
C HIS A 73 -10.98 2.21 -11.46
N VAL A 74 -11.10 2.64 -10.20
CA VAL A 74 -10.01 2.51 -9.21
C VAL A 74 -9.58 1.05 -9.03
N ARG A 75 -8.27 0.85 -9.01
CA ARG A 75 -7.65 -0.43 -8.64
C ARG A 75 -7.48 -0.52 -7.14
N PHE A 76 -7.49 -1.72 -6.60
CA PHE A 76 -7.31 -2.00 -5.17
C PHE A 76 -5.98 -2.69 -4.95
N GLY A 77 -5.24 -2.25 -3.96
CA GLY A 77 -3.96 -2.85 -3.59
C GLY A 77 -3.68 -2.72 -2.10
N THR A 78 -2.56 -3.24 -1.66
CA THR A 78 -2.11 -3.13 -0.28
C THR A 78 -0.68 -2.62 -0.20
N ASP A 79 -0.39 -1.77 0.74
CA ASP A 79 0.96 -1.41 1.18
C ASP A 79 1.00 -1.42 2.71
N ILE A 80 0.93 -2.62 3.24
CA ILE A 80 1.06 -3.98 2.71
C ILE A 80 0.07 -4.96 3.36
N CYS A 81 -0.19 -6.11 2.70
CA CYS A 81 -0.76 -7.29 3.34
C CYS A 81 0.35 -8.07 4.06
N LEU A 82 0.14 -8.44 5.31
CA LEU A 82 1.12 -9.15 6.13
C LEU A 82 1.11 -10.66 5.84
N MET A 83 1.88 -11.08 4.84
CA MET A 83 1.91 -12.47 4.36
C MET A 83 2.11 -13.52 5.46
N PRO A 84 2.98 -13.33 6.48
CA PRO A 84 3.15 -14.33 7.53
C PRO A 84 1.90 -14.63 8.38
N PHE A 85 0.92 -13.73 8.40
CA PHE A 85 -0.32 -13.90 9.17
C PHE A 85 -1.47 -14.44 8.31
N ASN A 86 -1.24 -14.61 7.00
CA ASN A 86 -2.21 -15.13 6.06
C ASN A 86 -1.85 -16.54 5.59
N HIS A 87 -2.83 -17.44 5.53
CA HIS A 87 -2.64 -18.72 4.86
C HIS A 87 -2.69 -18.49 3.33
N PRO A 88 -1.65 -18.86 2.55
CA PRO A 88 -1.54 -18.46 1.14
C PRO A 88 -2.68 -18.98 0.26
N ILE A 89 -3.20 -20.19 0.51
CA ILE A 89 -4.37 -20.71 -0.22
C ILE A 89 -5.61 -19.84 0.08
N ARG A 90 -5.85 -19.52 1.36
CA ARG A 90 -7.01 -18.68 1.71
C ARG A 90 -6.92 -17.29 1.09
N LEU A 91 -5.73 -16.68 1.15
CA LEU A 91 -5.49 -15.39 0.51
C LEU A 91 -5.68 -15.48 -1.02
N ALA A 92 -5.23 -16.57 -1.66
CA ALA A 92 -5.45 -16.76 -3.09
C ALA A 92 -6.94 -16.88 -3.46
N GLU A 93 -7.75 -17.58 -2.65
CA GLU A 93 -9.20 -17.65 -2.83
C GLU A 93 -9.88 -16.28 -2.64
N ASP A 94 -9.51 -15.55 -1.59
CA ASP A 94 -10.03 -14.20 -1.34
C ASP A 94 -9.68 -13.24 -2.50
N LEU A 95 -8.45 -13.31 -3.00
CA LEU A 95 -8.01 -12.54 -4.17
C LEU A 95 -8.76 -12.93 -5.44
N ALA A 96 -9.03 -14.22 -5.67
CA ALA A 96 -9.81 -14.68 -6.82
C ALA A 96 -11.24 -14.15 -6.80
N VAL A 97 -11.89 -14.18 -5.63
CA VAL A 97 -13.24 -13.64 -5.45
C VAL A 97 -13.23 -12.13 -5.66
N LEU A 98 -12.29 -11.40 -5.04
CA LEU A 98 -12.18 -9.95 -5.18
C LEU A 98 -11.86 -9.52 -6.62
N ASP A 99 -10.99 -10.28 -7.32
CA ASP A 99 -10.65 -10.05 -8.72
C ASP A 99 -11.89 -10.15 -9.63
N ASN A 100 -12.77 -11.13 -9.37
CA ASN A 100 -14.06 -11.26 -10.08
C ASN A 100 -15.03 -10.13 -9.73
N ILE A 101 -15.19 -9.77 -8.46
CA ILE A 101 -16.07 -8.65 -8.05
C ILE A 101 -15.60 -7.34 -8.69
N SER A 102 -14.32 -7.09 -8.70
CA SER A 102 -13.73 -5.85 -9.23
C SER A 102 -13.59 -5.84 -10.76
N GLY A 103 -13.75 -6.98 -11.44
CA GLY A 103 -13.49 -7.08 -12.88
C GLY A 103 -12.02 -6.92 -13.25
N GLY A 104 -11.10 -7.47 -12.44
CA GLY A 104 -9.67 -7.48 -12.71
C GLY A 104 -8.92 -6.24 -12.20
N ARG A 105 -9.42 -5.56 -11.17
CA ARG A 105 -8.84 -4.33 -10.61
C ARG A 105 -8.12 -4.55 -9.28
N VAL A 106 -7.47 -5.71 -9.07
CA VAL A 106 -6.76 -6.03 -7.84
C VAL A 106 -5.26 -6.12 -8.09
N ASP A 107 -4.49 -5.57 -7.17
CA ASP A 107 -3.06 -5.75 -6.99
C ASP A 107 -2.83 -6.28 -5.56
N ILE A 108 -1.73 -6.98 -5.29
CA ILE A 108 -1.39 -7.43 -3.93
C ILE A 108 0.02 -7.03 -3.55
N GLY A 109 0.15 -6.13 -2.59
CA GLY A 109 1.41 -5.75 -1.97
C GLY A 109 1.66 -6.56 -0.70
N LEU A 110 2.77 -7.26 -0.64
CA LEU A 110 3.12 -8.19 0.43
C LEU A 110 4.30 -7.68 1.26
N GLY A 111 4.24 -7.91 2.56
CA GLY A 111 5.32 -7.66 3.49
C GLY A 111 5.42 -8.68 4.61
N MET A 112 6.54 -8.64 5.33
CA MET A 112 6.84 -9.63 6.38
C MET A 112 6.30 -9.28 7.76
N GLY A 113 5.85 -8.03 7.97
CA GLY A 113 5.62 -7.51 9.30
C GLY A 113 6.91 -7.27 10.09
N TYR A 114 6.80 -6.39 11.09
CA TYR A 114 7.93 -6.02 11.94
C TYR A 114 7.53 -5.80 13.41
N ALA A 115 6.24 -5.55 13.67
CA ALA A 115 5.74 -5.21 14.99
C ALA A 115 5.65 -6.45 15.90
N PRO A 116 6.43 -6.56 17.00
CA PRO A 116 6.53 -7.76 17.80
C PRO A 116 5.20 -8.19 18.44
N HIS A 117 4.33 -7.24 18.80
CA HIS A 117 3.03 -7.54 19.39
C HIS A 117 2.11 -8.31 18.43
N GLU A 118 2.20 -8.08 17.12
CA GLU A 118 1.41 -8.79 16.12
C GLU A 118 1.82 -10.28 16.06
N PHE A 119 3.12 -10.55 16.05
CA PHE A 119 3.61 -11.93 16.09
C PHE A 119 3.20 -12.65 17.36
N ARG A 120 3.20 -11.96 18.53
CA ARG A 120 2.70 -12.52 19.79
C ARG A 120 1.19 -12.80 19.71
N GLY A 121 0.42 -11.85 19.16
CA GLY A 121 -1.03 -11.97 19.06
C GLY A 121 -1.48 -13.12 18.15
N PHE A 122 -0.78 -13.33 17.03
CA PHE A 122 -1.02 -14.47 16.13
C PHE A 122 -0.35 -15.78 16.57
N GLY A 123 0.48 -15.77 17.62
CA GLY A 123 1.17 -16.96 18.10
C GLY A 123 2.30 -17.46 17.21
N PHE A 124 2.86 -16.60 16.37
CA PHE A 124 3.97 -16.93 15.48
C PHE A 124 5.30 -16.39 16.03
N PRO A 125 6.38 -17.18 16.05
CA PRO A 125 7.69 -16.63 16.34
C PRO A 125 8.20 -15.77 15.17
N PRO A 126 8.70 -14.54 15.42
CA PRO A 126 9.21 -13.65 14.37
C PRO A 126 10.30 -14.27 13.48
N SER A 127 11.06 -15.24 14.03
CA SER A 127 12.09 -15.99 13.29
C SER A 127 11.55 -16.80 12.09
N ARG A 128 10.24 -17.04 12.02
CA ARG A 128 9.60 -17.74 10.89
C ARG A 128 9.18 -16.80 9.77
N ARG A 129 9.16 -15.48 9.98
CA ARG A 129 8.59 -14.50 9.04
C ARG A 129 9.16 -14.60 7.63
N VAL A 130 10.49 -14.79 7.51
CA VAL A 130 11.16 -14.91 6.21
C VAL A 130 10.70 -16.14 5.44
N SER A 131 10.67 -17.31 6.09
CA SER A 131 10.27 -18.56 5.43
C SER A 131 8.76 -18.59 5.12
N LEU A 132 7.92 -18.01 5.99
CA LEU A 132 6.48 -17.86 5.71
C LEU A 132 6.24 -16.94 4.52
N MET A 133 6.99 -15.84 4.42
CA MET A 133 6.92 -14.91 3.29
C MET A 133 7.34 -15.58 1.98
N ASN A 134 8.50 -16.25 1.96
CA ASN A 134 9.02 -16.87 0.75
C ASN A 134 8.09 -17.98 0.22
N GLU A 135 7.74 -18.96 1.07
CA GLU A 135 6.83 -20.03 0.67
C GLU A 135 5.42 -19.50 0.34
N GLY A 136 4.96 -18.44 1.05
CA GLY A 136 3.70 -17.78 0.74
C GLY A 136 3.66 -17.17 -0.66
N ILE A 137 4.74 -16.52 -1.10
CA ILE A 137 4.85 -15.97 -2.46
C ILE A 137 4.86 -17.11 -3.48
N GLU A 138 5.66 -18.15 -3.26
CA GLU A 138 5.75 -19.31 -4.15
C GLU A 138 4.38 -19.97 -4.35
N VAL A 139 3.65 -20.16 -3.25
CA VAL A 139 2.29 -20.72 -3.29
C VAL A 139 1.32 -19.81 -4.04
N LEU A 140 1.35 -18.49 -3.78
CA LEU A 140 0.50 -17.53 -4.51
C LEU A 140 0.80 -17.57 -6.02
N GLN A 141 2.07 -17.62 -6.42
CA GLN A 141 2.46 -17.71 -7.82
C GLN A 141 1.92 -19.01 -8.47
N GLN A 142 1.94 -20.13 -7.75
CA GLN A 142 1.31 -21.36 -8.22
C GLN A 142 -0.22 -21.24 -8.34
N CYS A 143 -0.87 -20.65 -7.33
CA CYS A 143 -2.32 -20.39 -7.36
C CYS A 143 -2.74 -19.56 -8.57
N PHE A 144 -1.92 -18.57 -8.95
CA PHE A 144 -2.20 -17.63 -10.04
C PHE A 144 -2.08 -18.26 -11.43
N THR A 145 -1.45 -19.43 -11.56
CA THR A 145 -1.46 -20.19 -12.82
C THR A 145 -2.86 -20.68 -13.20
N GLY A 146 -3.74 -20.88 -12.20
CA GLY A 146 -5.07 -21.48 -12.38
C GLY A 146 -5.05 -22.99 -12.60
N GLU A 147 -3.87 -23.59 -12.54
CA GLU A 147 -3.66 -25.03 -12.69
C GLU A 147 -3.74 -25.76 -11.34
N ARG A 148 -3.92 -27.07 -11.39
CA ARG A 148 -3.89 -27.93 -10.21
C ARG A 148 -2.44 -28.22 -9.81
N PHE A 149 -2.12 -28.11 -8.53
CA PHE A 149 -0.76 -28.30 -8.02
C PHE A 149 -0.71 -28.91 -6.62
N SER A 150 0.44 -29.41 -6.26
CA SER A 150 0.83 -29.80 -4.90
C SER A 150 2.03 -28.98 -4.45
N TYR A 151 2.19 -28.73 -3.15
CA TYR A 151 3.31 -27.98 -2.59
C TYR A 151 3.85 -28.67 -1.34
N HIS A 152 5.18 -28.85 -1.27
CA HIS A 152 5.88 -29.57 -0.20
C HIS A 152 6.98 -28.69 0.40
N GLY A 153 6.59 -27.60 1.03
CA GLY A 153 7.51 -26.69 1.70
C GLY A 153 7.74 -27.05 3.17
N LYS A 154 8.54 -26.24 3.83
CA LYS A 154 8.80 -26.32 5.28
C LYS A 154 7.62 -25.79 6.11
N ARG A 155 6.88 -24.81 5.59
CA ARG A 155 5.79 -24.11 6.26
C ARG A 155 4.44 -24.57 5.79
N TYR A 156 4.33 -24.83 4.50
CA TYR A 156 3.07 -25.23 3.85
C TYR A 156 3.26 -26.55 3.14
N GLN A 157 2.28 -27.44 3.33
CA GLN A 157 2.23 -28.74 2.67
C GLN A 157 0.78 -29.05 2.32
N PHE A 158 0.50 -29.26 1.06
CA PHE A 158 -0.83 -29.66 0.58
C PHE A 158 -0.75 -30.33 -0.78
N GLU A 159 -1.80 -31.13 -1.07
CA GLU A 159 -1.89 -31.97 -2.24
C GLU A 159 -3.09 -31.58 -3.10
N ASP A 160 -2.89 -31.63 -4.40
CA ASP A 160 -3.95 -31.63 -5.40
C ASP A 160 -4.94 -30.47 -5.28
N VAL A 161 -4.45 -29.24 -5.01
CA VAL A 161 -5.28 -28.03 -4.86
C VAL A 161 -5.45 -27.29 -6.19
N ILE A 162 -6.58 -26.64 -6.36
CA ILE A 162 -6.87 -25.72 -7.46
C ILE A 162 -7.69 -24.55 -6.92
N ILE A 163 -7.38 -23.34 -7.34
CA ILE A 163 -8.14 -22.15 -6.92
C ILE A 163 -9.32 -21.92 -7.87
N LYS A 164 -10.51 -21.82 -7.29
CA LYS A 164 -11.76 -21.46 -7.98
C LYS A 164 -12.58 -20.48 -7.12
N PRO A 165 -13.25 -19.47 -7.75
CA PRO A 165 -13.26 -19.18 -9.20
C PRO A 165 -11.86 -18.87 -9.73
N GLY A 166 -11.66 -18.91 -11.05
CA GLY A 166 -10.43 -18.44 -11.67
C GLY A 166 -10.31 -16.90 -11.61
N TYR A 167 -9.12 -16.38 -11.84
CA TYR A 167 -8.87 -14.94 -11.90
C TYR A 167 -9.34 -14.34 -13.22
N VAL A 168 -9.85 -13.12 -13.19
CA VAL A 168 -10.12 -12.29 -14.39
C VAL A 168 -8.79 -11.85 -15.01
N GLN A 169 -7.84 -11.46 -14.16
CA GLN A 169 -6.49 -11.10 -14.59
C GLN A 169 -5.69 -12.35 -14.97
N LYS A 170 -5.22 -12.38 -16.22
CA LYS A 170 -4.37 -13.50 -16.69
C LYS A 170 -3.07 -13.55 -15.88
N GLY A 171 -2.82 -14.66 -15.22
CA GLY A 171 -1.66 -14.85 -14.33
C GLY A 171 -1.89 -14.30 -12.90
N GLY A 172 -3.14 -13.99 -12.55
CA GLY A 172 -3.54 -13.47 -11.24
C GLY A 172 -3.23 -11.99 -11.01
N PRO A 173 -3.57 -11.46 -9.84
CA PRO A 173 -3.25 -10.09 -9.44
C PRO A 173 -1.74 -9.82 -9.43
N PRO A 174 -1.26 -8.66 -9.96
CA PRO A 174 0.15 -8.29 -9.87
C PRO A 174 0.64 -8.29 -8.42
N ILE A 175 1.76 -8.98 -8.18
CA ILE A 175 2.41 -9.02 -6.86
C ILE A 175 3.41 -7.87 -6.74
N TRP A 176 3.39 -7.22 -5.60
CA TRP A 176 4.35 -6.20 -5.18
C TRP A 176 5.02 -6.66 -3.88
N LEU A 177 6.31 -6.45 -3.74
CA LEU A 177 7.01 -6.73 -2.48
C LEU A 177 7.53 -5.45 -1.85
N ALA A 178 7.21 -5.30 -0.56
CA ALA A 178 7.72 -4.20 0.24
C ALA A 178 9.07 -4.54 0.87
N ALA A 179 10.00 -3.58 0.84
CA ALA A 179 11.29 -3.74 1.46
C ALA A 179 11.82 -2.44 2.09
N MET A 180 12.40 -2.58 3.29
CA MET A 180 13.16 -1.56 4.02
C MET A 180 14.67 -1.83 4.00
N SER A 181 15.11 -2.95 3.43
CA SER A 181 16.50 -3.42 3.50
C SER A 181 16.91 -4.14 2.23
N GLU A 182 18.23 -4.23 2.00
CA GLU A 182 18.80 -4.97 0.88
C GLU A 182 18.29 -6.42 0.76
N PRO A 183 18.26 -7.28 1.81
CA PRO A 183 17.71 -8.64 1.66
C PRO A 183 16.25 -8.68 1.19
N GLY A 184 15.46 -7.67 1.57
CA GLY A 184 14.07 -7.53 1.09
C GLY A 184 14.01 -7.14 -0.38
N ALA A 185 14.85 -6.20 -0.79
CA ALA A 185 14.98 -5.76 -2.18
C ALA A 185 15.43 -6.90 -3.11
N LEU A 186 16.44 -7.67 -2.70
CA LEU A 186 16.90 -8.85 -3.42
C LEU A 186 15.80 -9.92 -3.55
N ARG A 187 14.93 -10.05 -2.52
CA ARG A 187 13.76 -10.94 -2.59
C ARG A 187 12.77 -10.47 -3.66
N ALA A 188 12.47 -9.17 -3.73
CA ALA A 188 11.58 -8.62 -4.75
C ALA A 188 12.11 -8.90 -6.17
N ALA A 189 13.41 -8.73 -6.36
CA ALA A 189 14.07 -9.06 -7.62
C ALA A 189 14.04 -10.58 -7.90
N HIS A 190 14.28 -11.42 -6.89
CA HIS A 190 14.27 -12.89 -7.04
C HIS A 190 12.91 -13.40 -7.52
N TYR A 191 11.82 -12.97 -6.90
CA TYR A 191 10.45 -13.39 -7.26
C TYR A 191 9.87 -12.62 -8.46
N ASP A 192 10.63 -11.75 -9.08
CA ASP A 192 10.24 -10.99 -10.27
C ASP A 192 8.97 -10.14 -10.08
N THR A 193 8.84 -9.52 -8.92
CA THR A 193 7.66 -8.72 -8.55
C THR A 193 7.84 -7.23 -8.82
N ASN A 194 6.74 -6.47 -8.78
CA ASN A 194 6.78 -5.03 -8.60
C ASN A 194 7.35 -4.68 -7.22
N PHE A 195 7.73 -3.41 -7.02
CA PHE A 195 8.49 -3.02 -5.84
C PHE A 195 7.83 -1.89 -5.05
N LEU A 196 7.82 -2.03 -3.71
CA LEU A 196 7.37 -1.03 -2.75
C LEU A 196 8.55 -0.66 -1.83
N PRO A 197 9.42 0.29 -2.22
CA PRO A 197 10.48 0.76 -1.34
C PRO A 197 9.85 1.51 -0.16
N GLN A 198 9.96 0.96 1.05
CA GLN A 198 9.43 1.60 2.25
C GLN A 198 10.28 2.79 2.65
N GLY A 199 9.75 3.99 2.41
CA GLY A 199 10.48 5.25 2.49
C GLY A 199 11.50 5.42 1.34
N LEU A 200 12.11 6.62 1.26
CA LEU A 200 13.11 7.00 0.25
C LEU A 200 14.48 6.36 0.49
N ARG A 201 14.53 5.06 0.68
CA ARG A 201 15.77 4.38 1.07
C ARG A 201 16.52 3.89 -0.17
N LYS A 202 17.56 4.62 -0.58
CA LYS A 202 18.52 4.15 -1.59
C LYS A 202 19.06 2.76 -1.29
N LYS A 203 19.17 2.39 -0.01
CA LYS A 203 19.60 1.05 0.45
C LYS A 203 18.74 -0.11 -0.03
N SER A 204 17.46 0.11 -0.34
CA SER A 204 16.60 -0.95 -0.86
C SER A 204 16.39 -0.82 -2.38
N PHE A 205 16.37 0.39 -2.91
CA PHE A 205 16.13 0.62 -4.32
C PHE A 205 17.31 0.21 -5.20
N ASP A 206 18.53 0.69 -4.89
CA ASP A 206 19.72 0.38 -5.69
C ASP A 206 20.00 -1.14 -5.77
N PRO A 207 20.00 -1.92 -4.66
CA PRO A 207 20.17 -3.37 -4.72
C PRO A 207 19.10 -4.10 -5.55
N TRP A 208 17.86 -3.60 -5.55
CA TRP A 208 16.81 -4.17 -6.39
C TRP A 208 17.07 -3.96 -7.88
N VAL A 209 17.46 -2.74 -8.27
CA VAL A 209 17.84 -2.39 -9.65
C VAL A 209 19.01 -3.26 -10.12
N GLU A 210 20.10 -3.32 -9.34
CA GLU A 210 21.29 -4.10 -9.65
C GLU A 210 20.97 -5.59 -9.80
N ALA A 211 20.14 -6.14 -8.91
CA ALA A 211 19.73 -7.54 -8.96
C ALA A 211 18.90 -7.87 -10.21
N LEU A 212 17.99 -7.00 -10.64
CA LEU A 212 17.25 -7.19 -11.89
C LEU A 212 18.18 -7.14 -13.10
N GLN A 213 19.06 -6.15 -13.16
CA GLN A 213 20.03 -6.00 -14.26
C GLN A 213 20.98 -7.21 -14.37
N SER A 214 21.41 -7.77 -13.24
CA SER A 214 22.30 -8.94 -13.20
C SER A 214 21.66 -10.22 -13.77
N THR A 215 20.34 -10.23 -13.94
CA THR A 215 19.57 -11.35 -14.50
C THR A 215 18.93 -11.01 -15.84
N ASP A 216 19.45 -10.02 -16.57
CA ASP A 216 18.96 -9.52 -17.86
C ASP A 216 17.47 -9.08 -17.82
N ARG A 217 16.94 -8.75 -16.62
CA ARG A 217 15.60 -8.21 -16.45
C ARG A 217 15.63 -6.70 -16.44
N ASN A 218 14.65 -6.09 -17.09
CA ASN A 218 14.58 -4.64 -17.20
C ASN A 218 13.69 -4.06 -16.10
N THR A 219 14.20 -3.04 -15.39
CA THR A 219 13.40 -2.28 -14.41
C THR A 219 12.21 -1.57 -15.05
N SER A 220 12.28 -1.24 -16.37
CA SER A 220 11.16 -0.62 -17.09
C SER A 220 9.94 -1.52 -17.23
N ASP A 221 10.08 -2.84 -17.02
CA ASP A 221 8.97 -3.79 -17.05
C ASP A 221 8.28 -3.92 -15.70
N LYS A 222 8.85 -3.29 -14.68
CA LYS A 222 8.35 -3.30 -13.30
C LYS A 222 7.80 -1.94 -12.89
N ARG A 223 6.82 -1.98 -12.02
CA ARG A 223 6.27 -0.78 -11.38
C ARG A 223 6.93 -0.56 -10.02
N VAL A 224 7.08 0.70 -9.66
CA VAL A 224 7.61 1.14 -8.35
C VAL A 224 6.57 2.02 -7.69
N GLY A 225 6.06 1.59 -6.55
CA GLY A 225 5.00 2.27 -5.81
C GLY A 225 5.46 2.82 -4.48
N ILE A 226 4.85 3.91 -4.02
CA ILE A 226 5.17 4.52 -2.73
C ILE A 226 3.96 5.23 -2.13
N ILE A 227 3.87 5.21 -0.79
CA ILE A 227 3.03 6.13 -0.05
C ILE A 227 3.78 7.45 0.10
N ARG A 228 3.22 8.53 -0.45
CA ARG A 228 3.71 9.88 -0.26
C ARG A 228 2.52 10.81 -0.07
N SER A 229 2.40 11.33 1.13
CA SER A 229 1.26 12.18 1.48
C SER A 229 1.33 13.52 0.79
N ILE A 230 0.18 14.02 0.32
CA ILE A 230 0.06 15.25 -0.45
C ILE A 230 -1.07 16.09 0.15
N LEU A 231 -0.78 17.35 0.43
CA LEU A 231 -1.77 18.37 0.79
C LEU A 231 -1.67 19.51 -0.22
N VAL A 232 -2.60 19.56 -1.16
CA VAL A 232 -2.72 20.67 -2.10
C VAL A 232 -3.53 21.77 -1.44
N THR A 233 -2.92 22.94 -1.23
CA THR A 233 -3.55 24.06 -0.54
C THR A 233 -2.92 25.40 -0.92
N ASP A 234 -3.74 26.43 -1.04
CA ASP A 234 -3.29 27.81 -1.22
C ASP A 234 -3.01 28.52 0.14
N ASP A 235 -3.49 27.96 1.24
CA ASP A 235 -3.23 28.48 2.60
C ASP A 235 -2.59 27.42 3.51
N ARG A 236 -1.30 27.16 3.24
CA ARG A 236 -0.51 26.23 4.06
C ARG A 236 -0.51 26.59 5.55
N SER A 237 -0.64 27.87 5.89
CA SER A 237 -0.59 28.33 7.28
C SER A 237 -1.85 27.96 8.07
N ALA A 238 -2.99 27.88 7.40
CA ALA A 238 -4.26 27.44 7.98
C ALA A 238 -4.38 25.92 8.00
N ASP A 239 -4.10 25.23 6.88
CA ASP A 239 -4.44 23.83 6.70
C ASP A 239 -3.41 22.87 7.30
N TRP A 240 -2.11 23.16 7.12
CA TRP A 240 -1.05 22.25 7.57
C TRP A 240 -1.07 21.95 9.07
N PRO A 241 -1.33 22.91 10.00
CA PRO A 241 -1.37 22.61 11.43
C PRO A 241 -2.36 21.50 11.82
N VAL A 242 -3.52 21.44 11.16
CA VAL A 242 -4.56 20.42 11.39
C VAL A 242 -4.05 19.04 10.94
N ILE A 243 -3.54 18.95 9.70
CA ILE A 243 -2.99 17.72 9.13
C ILE A 243 -1.75 17.26 9.91
N ARG A 244 -0.89 18.20 10.33
CA ARG A 244 0.29 17.89 11.14
C ARG A 244 -0.04 17.25 12.48
N ALA A 245 -1.16 17.63 13.11
CA ALA A 245 -1.59 17.00 14.36
C ALA A 245 -1.95 15.52 14.15
N ALA A 246 -2.67 15.22 13.08
CA ALA A 246 -2.99 13.84 12.69
C ALA A 246 -1.73 13.04 12.31
N GLU A 247 -0.80 13.64 11.55
CA GLU A 247 0.48 13.01 11.20
C GLU A 247 1.34 12.72 12.42
N LYS A 248 1.40 13.64 13.38
CA LYS A 248 2.10 13.41 14.64
C LYS A 248 1.52 12.22 15.41
N TYR A 249 0.18 12.12 15.47
CA TYR A 249 -0.49 10.97 16.07
C TYR A 249 -0.13 9.67 15.33
N ARG A 250 -0.17 9.70 14.00
CA ARG A 250 0.19 8.56 13.16
C ARG A 250 1.61 8.07 13.45
N MET A 251 2.57 8.98 13.49
CA MET A 251 3.98 8.66 13.71
C MET A 251 4.28 8.16 15.11
N GLN A 252 3.54 8.61 16.14
CA GLN A 252 3.71 8.10 17.52
C GLN A 252 3.45 6.60 17.62
N LEU A 253 2.50 6.07 16.86
CA LEU A 253 2.24 4.62 16.82
C LEU A 253 3.41 3.86 16.17
N TYR A 254 3.85 4.31 15.00
CA TYR A 254 4.98 3.68 14.31
C TYR A 254 6.25 3.71 15.16
N ASN A 255 6.54 4.83 15.83
CA ASN A 255 7.68 4.92 16.74
C ASN A 255 7.61 3.85 17.83
N ARG A 256 6.44 3.62 18.46
CA ARG A 256 6.27 2.55 19.45
C ARG A 256 6.54 1.16 18.88
N PHE A 257 6.07 0.87 17.66
CA PHE A 257 6.32 -0.40 16.98
C PHE A 257 7.82 -0.63 16.70
N PHE A 258 8.52 0.42 16.27
CA PHE A 258 9.95 0.36 15.99
C PHE A 258 10.79 0.29 17.27
N GLU A 259 10.43 1.00 18.31
CA GLU A 259 11.07 0.88 19.63
C GLU A 259 10.96 -0.54 20.18
N GLU A 260 9.78 -1.16 20.09
CA GLU A 260 9.54 -2.54 20.50
C GLU A 260 10.36 -3.55 19.65
N SER A 261 10.60 -3.26 18.37
CA SER A 261 11.42 -4.10 17.49
C SER A 261 12.92 -3.88 17.64
N GLY A 262 13.35 -2.85 18.38
CA GLY A 262 14.74 -2.41 18.48
C GLY A 262 15.26 -1.63 17.26
N GLU A 263 14.35 -1.24 16.36
CA GLU A 263 14.65 -0.41 15.18
C GLU A 263 14.13 1.02 15.44
N GLY A 264 14.97 2.05 15.23
CA GLY A 264 14.52 3.45 15.37
C GLY A 264 13.83 3.95 14.11
N PHE A 265 12.70 4.63 14.25
CA PHE A 265 12.13 5.49 13.20
C PHE A 265 12.64 6.91 13.43
N GLY A 266 13.14 7.59 12.37
CA GLY A 266 13.78 8.89 12.49
C GLY A 266 12.88 9.96 13.13
N GLU A 267 13.51 10.96 13.77
CA GLU A 267 12.82 12.07 14.43
C GLU A 267 11.93 12.85 13.46
N THR A 268 10.73 13.19 13.93
CA THR A 268 9.75 14.02 13.23
C THR A 268 10.00 15.53 13.48
N GLY A 269 11.28 15.95 13.57
CA GLY A 269 11.67 17.31 13.96
C GLY A 269 11.44 18.39 12.88
N GLU A 270 11.21 18.01 11.65
CA GLU A 270 10.97 18.94 10.53
C GLU A 270 9.57 19.57 10.59
N PRO A 271 9.42 20.87 10.22
CA PRO A 271 8.11 21.53 10.15
C PRO A 271 7.11 20.84 9.22
N VAL A 272 7.61 20.27 8.10
CA VAL A 272 6.90 19.34 7.20
C VAL A 272 7.78 18.11 7.01
N PRO A 273 7.32 16.91 7.41
CA PRO A 273 8.08 15.68 7.18
C PRO A 273 8.38 15.48 5.68
N GLN A 274 9.55 14.91 5.37
CA GLN A 274 9.94 14.61 3.98
C GLN A 274 8.96 13.65 3.27
N THR A 275 8.10 12.96 4.01
CA THR A 275 7.04 12.09 3.48
C THR A 275 5.83 12.87 2.95
N TRP A 276 5.76 14.19 3.21
CA TRP A 276 4.68 15.06 2.77
C TRP A 276 5.14 16.05 1.70
N VAL A 277 4.25 16.31 0.74
CA VAL A 277 4.29 17.45 -0.18
C VAL A 277 3.15 18.38 0.20
N VAL A 278 3.46 19.62 0.56
CA VAL A 278 2.46 20.59 1.07
C VAL A 278 2.63 21.92 0.40
N GLY A 279 1.65 22.37 -0.36
CA GLY A 279 1.65 23.66 -1.06
C GLY A 279 0.57 23.76 -2.12
N ASP A 280 0.65 24.81 -2.91
CA ASP A 280 -0.24 25.05 -4.03
C ASP A 280 -0.01 24.04 -5.17
N VAL A 281 -0.84 24.11 -6.20
CA VAL A 281 -0.79 23.22 -7.35
C VAL A 281 0.58 23.23 -8.02
N GLU A 282 1.17 24.41 -8.23
CA GLU A 282 2.47 24.55 -8.91
C GLU A 282 3.59 23.91 -8.11
N HIS A 283 3.62 24.13 -6.79
CA HIS A 283 4.58 23.50 -5.89
C HIS A 283 4.44 21.98 -5.89
N CYS A 284 3.21 21.47 -5.77
CA CYS A 284 2.95 20.03 -5.76
C CYS A 284 3.37 19.36 -7.08
N VAL A 285 3.08 19.98 -8.23
CA VAL A 285 3.53 19.46 -9.53
C VAL A 285 5.05 19.42 -9.61
N ALA A 286 5.75 20.52 -9.23
CA ALA A 286 7.20 20.59 -9.30
C ALA A 286 7.89 19.53 -8.42
N GLU A 287 7.47 19.42 -7.15
CA GLU A 287 8.04 18.48 -6.19
C GLU A 287 7.78 17.01 -6.59
N LEU A 288 6.55 16.69 -6.95
CA LEU A 288 6.19 15.32 -7.36
C LEU A 288 6.89 14.92 -8.65
N LYS A 289 6.99 15.82 -9.63
CA LYS A 289 7.70 15.56 -10.89
C LYS A 289 9.19 15.28 -10.66
N SER A 290 9.85 16.09 -9.82
CA SER A 290 11.25 15.88 -9.45
C SER A 290 11.44 14.52 -8.78
N PHE A 291 10.60 14.20 -7.82
CA PHE A 291 10.59 12.93 -7.09
C PHE A 291 10.36 11.72 -8.00
N ILE A 292 9.37 11.78 -8.87
CA ILE A 292 9.04 10.70 -9.82
C ILE A 292 10.24 10.41 -10.73
N ARG A 293 10.89 11.45 -11.25
CA ARG A 293 12.05 11.31 -12.14
C ARG A 293 13.28 10.77 -11.43
N GLU A 294 13.55 11.23 -10.20
CA GLU A 294 14.71 10.81 -9.42
C GLU A 294 14.66 9.32 -9.08
N PHE A 295 13.48 8.82 -8.70
CA PHE A 295 13.32 7.45 -8.19
C PHE A 295 12.62 6.49 -9.14
N GLY A 296 12.27 6.92 -10.35
CA GLY A 296 11.57 6.05 -11.31
C GLY A 296 10.20 5.56 -10.81
N ILE A 297 9.51 6.38 -10.00
CA ILE A 297 8.22 6.03 -9.40
C ILE A 297 7.14 5.96 -10.49
N THR A 298 6.34 4.92 -10.42
CA THR A 298 5.21 4.71 -11.35
C THR A 298 3.86 4.81 -10.66
N ASP A 299 3.82 4.65 -9.34
CA ASP A 299 2.60 4.61 -8.54
C ASP A 299 2.78 5.39 -7.24
N ILE A 300 1.91 6.38 -6.99
CA ILE A 300 1.91 7.16 -5.75
C ILE A 300 0.53 7.08 -5.12
N VAL A 301 0.49 6.81 -3.82
CA VAL A 301 -0.74 6.98 -3.04
C VAL A 301 -0.54 8.01 -1.94
N THR A 302 -1.54 8.88 -1.78
CA THR A 302 -1.60 9.84 -0.67
C THR A 302 -2.57 9.36 0.39
N MET A 303 -2.36 9.72 1.63
CA MET A 303 -3.32 9.44 2.71
C MET A 303 -4.58 10.28 2.49
N ALA A 304 -5.73 9.62 2.30
CA ALA A 304 -6.99 10.31 2.05
C ALA A 304 -7.69 10.79 3.33
N VAL A 305 -7.53 10.04 4.42
CA VAL A 305 -8.11 10.38 5.73
C VAL A 305 -7.03 10.17 6.79
N PRO A 306 -6.25 11.22 7.15
CA PRO A 306 -5.32 11.16 8.26
C PRO A 306 -6.03 10.80 9.57
N PRO A 307 -5.42 10.03 10.49
CA PRO A 307 -6.07 9.57 11.72
C PRO A 307 -6.69 10.68 12.55
N GLY A 308 -7.97 10.53 12.89
CA GLY A 308 -8.73 11.52 13.67
C GLY A 308 -9.37 12.63 12.85
N LEU A 309 -9.16 12.67 11.55
CA LEU A 309 -9.87 13.54 10.63
C LEU A 309 -11.08 12.84 10.00
N ARG A 310 -12.01 13.63 9.50
CA ARG A 310 -13.14 13.16 8.70
C ARG A 310 -12.77 13.14 7.22
N ALA A 311 -13.46 12.34 6.45
CA ALA A 311 -13.22 12.21 5.01
C ALA A 311 -13.39 13.53 4.24
N ASP A 312 -14.32 14.40 4.66
CA ASP A 312 -14.57 15.70 4.05
C ASP A 312 -13.46 16.72 4.26
N GLN A 313 -12.68 16.61 5.35
CA GLN A 313 -11.60 17.57 5.67
C GLN A 313 -10.41 17.53 4.69
N MET A 314 -10.28 16.45 3.91
CA MET A 314 -9.31 16.35 2.81
C MET A 314 -9.94 16.59 1.44
N GLY A 315 -11.25 16.84 1.37
CA GLY A 315 -12.01 16.92 0.12
C GLY A 315 -11.45 17.93 -0.87
N ASP A 316 -11.23 19.16 -0.45
CA ASP A 316 -10.72 20.24 -1.34
C ASP A 316 -9.31 19.92 -1.84
N SER A 317 -8.43 19.44 -0.98
CA SER A 317 -7.08 19.03 -1.37
C SER A 317 -7.09 17.88 -2.36
N LEU A 318 -7.92 16.85 -2.14
CA LEU A 318 -8.05 15.73 -3.07
C LEU A 318 -8.69 16.16 -4.38
N GLN A 319 -9.68 17.07 -4.35
CA GLN A 319 -10.25 17.65 -5.56
C GLN A 319 -9.17 18.33 -6.42
N LEU A 320 -8.39 19.23 -5.84
CA LEU A 320 -7.28 19.92 -6.53
C LEU A 320 -6.21 18.93 -7.02
N LEU A 321 -5.90 17.91 -6.23
CA LEU A 321 -4.94 16.88 -6.62
C LEU A 321 -5.37 16.19 -7.91
N PHE A 322 -6.60 15.69 -7.99
CA PHE A 322 -7.08 14.91 -9.13
C PHE A 322 -7.54 15.76 -10.31
N SER A 323 -8.01 16.99 -10.10
CA SER A 323 -8.42 17.88 -11.21
C SER A 323 -7.29 18.71 -11.81
N GLU A 324 -6.24 19.05 -11.05
CA GLU A 324 -5.19 19.97 -11.47
C GLU A 324 -3.79 19.33 -11.48
N VAL A 325 -3.37 18.76 -10.36
CA VAL A 325 -1.99 18.26 -10.20
C VAL A 325 -1.75 17.00 -11.06
N VAL A 326 -2.62 16.00 -10.94
CA VAL A 326 -2.46 14.71 -11.64
C VAL A 326 -2.48 14.87 -13.16
N PRO A 327 -3.42 15.62 -13.77
CA PRO A 327 -3.40 15.82 -15.23
C PRO A 327 -2.13 16.49 -15.75
N ARG A 328 -1.61 17.50 -15.01
CA ARG A 328 -0.36 18.18 -15.38
C ARG A 328 0.84 17.25 -15.27
N LEU A 329 0.94 16.46 -14.18
CA LEU A 329 2.01 15.46 -14.02
C LEU A 329 2.00 14.43 -15.16
N LYS A 330 0.81 13.87 -15.48
CA LYS A 330 0.65 12.92 -16.57
C LYS A 330 1.01 13.53 -17.94
N ALA A 331 0.76 14.82 -18.14
CA ALA A 331 1.14 15.52 -19.38
C ALA A 331 2.65 15.78 -19.48
N GLU A 332 3.30 16.16 -18.38
CA GLU A 332 4.71 16.56 -18.36
C GLU A 332 5.70 15.37 -18.19
N LEU A 333 5.21 14.18 -17.90
CA LEU A 333 6.00 12.95 -17.73
C LEU A 333 5.89 12.01 -18.95
N LYS A 334 5.04 12.34 -19.92
CA LYS A 334 4.99 11.66 -21.21
C LYS A 334 6.23 11.98 -22.03
#